data_31551ac0b2f21e74ca9813f213c804b7
#
_entry.id   31551ac0b2f21e74ca9813f213c804b7
#
_cell.length_a   1.000
_cell.length_b   1.000
_cell.length_c   1.000
_cell.angle_alpha   90.00
_cell.angle_beta   90.00
_cell.angle_gamma   90.00
#
_symmetry.space_group_name_H-M   'P 1'
#
loop_
_entity.id
_entity.type
_entity.pdbx_description
1 polymer ?
#
loop_
_entity_poly.entity_id
_entity_poly.type
_entity_poly.pdbx_seq_one_letter_code
_entity_poly.pdbx_strand_id
1 'polypeptide(L)'
;MKILISADMEGATGVTWPADVEPGTEQWQRCRAMFTSDVNAAVTGFFDGGATEVLINEAHATMRNLLLESLDPRAAMLTGRHKDLSMVEGIQHGDVDGVAFVGYHAGAGAEGVLAHTYLPNSITSVQVNGEPASEGWLNARVAEQYGVPVILITGDDLTCTDAAGYAPAAQTVAVKKCISRYAAICRPPTATAEDIRTVAAKATALAVRQPPARASTYRVTVEVDAAQLALAAAIVPGVERTGVRTVEYRSTEATEMIRCFKTVCTMISAATEADYG
;
A
#
# COMPACT_ATOMS: atom_id res chain seq x y z
N MET A 1 -17.86 3.56 -14.91
CA MET A 1 -17.02 2.72 -14.03
C MET A 1 -15.84 3.55 -13.58
N LYS A 2 -15.67 3.72 -12.28
CA LYS A 2 -14.59 4.50 -11.66
C LYS A 2 -13.61 3.58 -10.93
N ILE A 3 -12.33 3.70 -11.23
CA ILE A 3 -11.26 2.92 -10.59
C ILE A 3 -10.42 3.85 -9.71
N LEU A 4 -10.16 3.41 -8.48
CA LEU A 4 -9.18 4.02 -7.59
C LEU A 4 -7.84 3.28 -7.73
N ILE A 5 -6.75 4.00 -7.98
CA ILE A 5 -5.40 3.47 -7.89
C ILE A 5 -4.79 3.97 -6.57
N SER A 6 -4.42 3.05 -5.70
CA SER A 6 -3.52 3.33 -4.57
C SER A 6 -2.11 3.08 -5.04
N ALA A 7 -1.30 4.15 -5.12
CA ALA A 7 0.01 4.12 -5.74
C ALA A 7 1.11 4.21 -4.69
N ASP A 8 1.85 3.13 -4.50
CA ASP A 8 2.97 3.00 -3.58
C ASP A 8 4.28 2.81 -4.34
N MET A 9 5.44 3.07 -3.72
CA MET A 9 6.67 3.23 -4.51
C MET A 9 7.63 2.04 -4.40
N GLU A 10 7.68 1.34 -3.28
CA GLU A 10 8.65 0.27 -3.02
C GLU A 10 8.54 -0.90 -4.00
N GLY A 11 7.32 -1.24 -4.36
CA GLY A 11 7.04 -2.31 -5.32
C GLY A 11 7.17 -1.89 -6.79
N ALA A 12 7.45 -0.62 -7.09
CA ALA A 12 7.55 -0.12 -8.46
C ALA A 12 8.75 -0.72 -9.22
N THR A 13 8.67 -0.67 -10.54
CA THR A 13 9.72 -1.12 -11.45
C THR A 13 11.06 -0.46 -11.14
N GLY A 14 12.10 -1.27 -10.97
CA GLY A 14 13.48 -0.83 -10.78
C GLY A 14 13.85 -0.34 -9.39
N VAL A 15 12.88 -0.26 -8.46
CA VAL A 15 13.10 0.13 -7.07
C VAL A 15 13.62 -1.07 -6.28
N THR A 16 14.77 -0.91 -5.59
CA THR A 16 15.41 -2.00 -4.82
C THR A 16 16.12 -1.54 -3.55
N TRP A 17 16.33 -0.22 -3.40
CA TRP A 17 17.17 0.34 -2.34
C TRP A 17 16.45 1.47 -1.60
N PRO A 18 16.68 1.69 -0.29
CA PRO A 18 15.99 2.75 0.46
C PRO A 18 16.07 4.13 -0.18
N ALA A 19 17.23 4.53 -0.72
CA ALA A 19 17.38 5.82 -1.39
C ALA A 19 16.54 5.95 -2.68
N ASP A 20 16.08 4.84 -3.27
CA ASP A 20 15.20 4.86 -4.45
C ASP A 20 13.81 5.42 -4.12
N VAL A 21 13.42 5.35 -2.84
CA VAL A 21 12.09 5.76 -2.35
C VAL A 21 12.13 6.91 -1.36
N GLU A 22 13.32 7.37 -0.95
CA GLU A 22 13.50 8.45 0.01
C GLU A 22 13.45 9.82 -0.66
N PRO A 23 12.42 10.66 -0.38
CA PRO A 23 12.27 11.97 -1.01
C PRO A 23 13.47 12.88 -0.81
N GLY A 24 14.00 13.42 -1.92
CA GLY A 24 15.14 14.34 -1.93
C GLY A 24 16.44 13.71 -2.42
N THR A 25 16.53 12.39 -2.55
CA THR A 25 17.70 11.72 -3.12
C THR A 25 17.71 11.77 -4.66
N GLU A 26 18.87 11.64 -5.29
CA GLU A 26 18.98 11.53 -6.75
C GLU A 26 18.34 10.24 -7.26
N GLN A 27 18.46 9.15 -6.49
CA GLN A 27 17.86 7.85 -6.80
C GLN A 27 16.34 7.95 -6.83
N TRP A 28 15.74 8.59 -5.83
CA TRP A 28 14.31 8.83 -5.79
C TRP A 28 13.83 9.65 -7.01
N GLN A 29 14.56 10.72 -7.40
CA GLN A 29 14.20 11.50 -8.59
C GLN A 29 14.19 10.64 -9.86
N ARG A 30 15.13 9.72 -10.00
CA ARG A 30 15.16 8.76 -11.12
C ARG A 30 14.00 7.77 -11.03
N CYS A 31 13.74 7.21 -9.85
CA CYS A 31 12.74 6.16 -9.65
C CYS A 31 11.31 6.68 -9.76
N ARG A 32 11.06 7.97 -9.48
CA ARG A 32 9.75 8.62 -9.71
C ARG A 32 9.26 8.46 -11.16
N ALA A 33 10.16 8.57 -12.14
CA ALA A 33 9.79 8.42 -13.55
C ALA A 33 9.33 7.00 -13.85
N MET A 34 9.98 5.98 -13.32
CA MET A 34 9.58 4.58 -13.46
C MET A 34 8.26 4.30 -12.74
N PHE A 35 8.11 4.79 -11.52
CA PHE A 35 6.87 4.71 -10.76
C PHE A 35 5.69 5.38 -11.49
N THR A 36 5.89 6.58 -12.04
CA THR A 36 4.88 7.27 -12.84
C THR A 36 4.54 6.49 -14.11
N SER A 37 5.52 5.84 -14.72
CA SER A 37 5.30 4.95 -15.87
C SER A 37 4.41 3.74 -15.52
N ASP A 38 4.66 3.08 -14.39
CA ASP A 38 3.85 1.94 -13.92
C ASP A 38 2.39 2.38 -13.66
N VAL A 39 2.20 3.53 -13.00
CA VAL A 39 0.86 4.10 -12.74
C VAL A 39 0.15 4.47 -14.05
N ASN A 40 0.84 5.12 -15.00
CA ASN A 40 0.27 5.46 -16.29
C ASN A 40 -0.10 4.21 -17.12
N ALA A 41 0.69 3.15 -17.02
CA ALA A 41 0.38 1.87 -17.65
C ALA A 41 -0.93 1.28 -17.10
N ALA A 42 -1.12 1.32 -15.77
CA ALA A 42 -2.36 0.90 -15.13
C ALA A 42 -3.55 1.80 -15.55
N VAL A 43 -3.38 3.13 -15.55
CA VAL A 43 -4.40 4.09 -16.02
C VAL A 43 -4.83 3.78 -17.44
N THR A 44 -3.86 3.65 -18.36
CA THR A 44 -4.14 3.34 -19.76
C THR A 44 -4.88 2.01 -19.90
N GLY A 45 -4.41 0.97 -19.19
CA GLY A 45 -5.06 -0.33 -19.20
C GLY A 45 -6.49 -0.30 -18.69
N PHE A 46 -6.78 0.44 -17.63
CA PHE A 46 -8.16 0.57 -17.12
C PHE A 46 -9.08 1.27 -18.13
N PHE A 47 -8.61 2.32 -18.81
CA PHE A 47 -9.39 2.95 -19.87
C PHE A 47 -9.58 2.02 -21.08
N ASP A 48 -8.56 1.26 -21.47
CA ASP A 48 -8.65 0.22 -22.51
C ASP A 48 -9.68 -0.88 -22.13
N GLY A 49 -9.79 -1.19 -20.83
CA GLY A 49 -10.77 -2.14 -20.28
C GLY A 49 -12.18 -1.57 -20.07
N GLY A 50 -12.40 -0.28 -20.38
CA GLY A 50 -13.72 0.35 -20.32
C GLY A 50 -14.03 1.17 -19.06
N ALA A 51 -13.01 1.47 -18.23
CA ALA A 51 -13.19 2.46 -17.17
C ALA A 51 -13.49 3.84 -17.78
N THR A 52 -14.33 4.62 -17.10
CA THR A 52 -14.71 5.97 -17.53
C THR A 52 -14.06 7.05 -16.69
N GLU A 53 -13.56 6.69 -15.51
CA GLU A 53 -12.85 7.58 -14.58
C GLU A 53 -11.77 6.79 -13.82
N VAL A 54 -10.61 7.40 -13.65
CA VAL A 54 -9.53 6.88 -12.82
C VAL A 54 -9.08 7.98 -11.85
N LEU A 55 -9.13 7.67 -10.56
CA LEU A 55 -8.57 8.49 -9.49
C LEU A 55 -7.31 7.80 -8.97
N ILE A 56 -6.20 8.51 -8.97
CA ILE A 56 -4.96 8.06 -8.37
C ILE A 56 -4.86 8.65 -6.96
N ASN A 57 -4.70 7.82 -5.94
CA ASN A 57 -4.34 8.24 -4.61
C ASN A 57 -2.89 7.87 -4.35
N GLU A 58 -2.02 8.86 -4.19
CA GLU A 58 -0.64 8.63 -3.77
C GLU A 58 -0.58 8.04 -2.36
N ALA A 59 0.23 7.01 -2.16
CA ALA A 59 0.26 6.23 -0.93
C ALA A 59 1.62 6.22 -0.23
N HIS A 60 2.73 6.47 -0.92
CA HIS A 60 4.08 6.36 -0.39
C HIS A 60 4.54 7.59 0.40
N ALA A 61 5.07 7.38 1.59
CA ALA A 61 5.79 8.37 2.44
C ALA A 61 5.09 9.74 2.54
N THR A 62 5.60 10.76 1.84
CA THR A 62 5.00 12.11 1.82
C THR A 62 3.73 12.20 0.97
N MET A 63 3.40 11.15 0.23
CA MET A 63 2.29 11.08 -0.74
C MET A 63 2.39 12.18 -1.81
N ARG A 64 3.62 12.44 -2.30
CA ARG A 64 3.97 13.49 -3.29
C ARG A 64 5.09 13.02 -4.23
N ASN A 65 5.02 11.80 -4.70
CA ASN A 65 6.11 11.13 -5.43
C ASN A 65 5.90 11.12 -6.95
N LEU A 66 4.66 10.96 -7.40
CA LEU A 66 4.34 10.94 -8.83
C LEU A 66 4.65 12.29 -9.51
N LEU A 67 5.00 12.23 -10.77
CA LEU A 67 5.26 13.40 -11.62
C LEU A 67 3.92 13.83 -12.25
N LEU A 68 3.24 14.82 -11.65
CA LEU A 68 1.93 15.28 -12.09
C LEU A 68 1.93 15.71 -13.57
N GLU A 69 3.00 16.35 -14.00
CA GLU A 69 3.20 16.80 -15.38
C GLU A 69 3.35 15.66 -16.40
N SER A 70 3.61 14.45 -15.91
CA SER A 70 3.82 13.25 -16.74
C SER A 70 2.68 12.25 -16.63
N LEU A 71 1.64 12.56 -15.84
CA LEU A 71 0.49 11.66 -15.71
C LEU A 71 -0.38 11.67 -16.96
N ASP A 72 -1.05 10.52 -17.19
CA ASP A 72 -2.08 10.41 -18.23
C ASP A 72 -3.17 11.47 -17.98
N PRO A 73 -3.45 12.35 -18.95
CA PRO A 73 -4.34 13.52 -18.76
C PRO A 73 -5.81 13.14 -18.49
N ARG A 74 -6.16 11.87 -18.61
CA ARG A 74 -7.51 11.37 -18.32
C ARG A 74 -7.72 11.05 -16.83
N ALA A 75 -6.63 10.89 -16.05
CA ALA A 75 -6.71 10.56 -14.63
C ALA A 75 -6.66 11.84 -13.77
N ALA A 76 -7.35 11.79 -12.63
CA ALA A 76 -7.16 12.76 -11.56
C ALA A 76 -6.26 12.19 -10.47
N MET A 77 -5.52 13.04 -9.75
CA MET A 77 -4.62 12.62 -8.68
C MET A 77 -4.95 13.32 -7.35
N LEU A 78 -5.08 12.51 -6.31
CA LEU A 78 -5.15 12.93 -4.91
C LEU A 78 -3.74 12.79 -4.31
N THR A 79 -3.09 13.92 -4.06
CA THR A 79 -1.69 13.99 -3.59
C THR A 79 -1.59 14.70 -2.25
N GLY A 80 -0.55 14.41 -1.49
CA GLY A 80 -0.23 15.04 -0.20
C GLY A 80 -0.83 14.34 1.01
N ARG A 81 -0.44 14.79 2.20
CA ARG A 81 -0.89 14.34 3.54
C ARG A 81 -1.70 15.49 4.17
N HIS A 82 -2.62 15.32 5.11
CA HIS A 82 -3.01 14.13 5.83
C HIS A 82 -4.38 13.67 5.31
N LYS A 83 -4.46 12.42 4.91
CA LYS A 83 -5.68 11.80 4.39
C LYS A 83 -6.29 10.91 5.46
N ASP A 84 -7.62 10.88 5.56
CA ASP A 84 -8.33 10.13 6.61
C ASP A 84 -8.11 8.63 6.49
N LEU A 85 -8.29 8.09 5.27
CA LEU A 85 -8.10 6.67 4.97
C LEU A 85 -6.72 6.36 4.35
N SER A 86 -5.75 7.29 4.49
CA SER A 86 -4.36 7.07 4.09
C SER A 86 -4.19 6.59 2.64
N MET A 87 -3.67 5.37 2.48
CA MET A 87 -3.34 4.77 1.19
C MET A 87 -4.55 4.47 0.31
N VAL A 88 -5.76 4.41 0.86
CA VAL A 88 -7.01 4.18 0.11
C VAL A 88 -7.99 5.36 0.21
N GLU A 89 -7.47 6.56 0.46
CA GLU A 89 -8.29 7.78 0.42
C GLU A 89 -8.99 7.94 -0.92
N GLY A 90 -10.25 8.34 -0.88
CA GLY A 90 -11.11 8.44 -2.05
C GLY A 90 -12.13 7.30 -2.16
N ILE A 91 -11.87 6.15 -1.51
CA ILE A 91 -12.77 4.98 -1.58
C ILE A 91 -14.12 5.25 -0.90
N GLN A 92 -14.15 6.13 0.10
CA GLN A 92 -15.34 6.51 0.87
C GLN A 92 -16.34 7.37 0.10
N HIS A 93 -15.99 7.89 -1.09
CA HIS A 93 -16.88 8.75 -1.87
C HIS A 93 -18.07 8.01 -2.46
N GLY A 94 -18.08 6.67 -2.42
CA GLY A 94 -19.25 5.84 -2.75
C GLY A 94 -19.46 5.56 -4.24
N ASP A 95 -18.61 6.07 -5.12
CA ASP A 95 -18.66 5.95 -6.57
C ASP A 95 -17.53 5.09 -7.18
N VAL A 96 -16.64 4.55 -6.34
CA VAL A 96 -15.54 3.68 -6.77
C VAL A 96 -16.04 2.26 -6.98
N ASP A 97 -15.80 1.68 -8.15
CA ASP A 97 -16.22 0.34 -8.53
C ASP A 97 -15.14 -0.74 -8.29
N GLY A 98 -13.86 -0.35 -8.30
CA GLY A 98 -12.73 -1.24 -8.02
C GLY A 98 -11.50 -0.45 -7.57
N VAL A 99 -10.61 -1.10 -6.80
CA VAL A 99 -9.35 -0.51 -6.37
C VAL A 99 -8.16 -1.33 -6.87
N ALA A 100 -7.12 -0.66 -7.33
CA ALA A 100 -5.85 -1.25 -7.73
C ALA A 100 -4.73 -0.80 -6.79
N PHE A 101 -3.87 -1.72 -6.38
CA PHE A 101 -2.66 -1.47 -5.60
C PHE A 101 -1.45 -1.54 -6.52
N VAL A 102 -0.90 -0.40 -6.90
CA VAL A 102 0.23 -0.29 -7.83
C VAL A 102 1.50 0.03 -7.07
N GLY A 103 2.52 -0.81 -7.24
CA GLY A 103 3.81 -0.64 -6.59
C GLY A 103 3.84 -1.04 -5.10
N TYR A 104 2.97 -1.93 -4.67
CA TYR A 104 2.92 -2.45 -3.30
C TYR A 104 4.06 -3.42 -3.00
N HIS A 105 4.29 -3.69 -1.73
CA HIS A 105 5.37 -4.52 -1.21
C HIS A 105 4.91 -5.45 -0.08
N ALA A 106 5.75 -6.42 0.28
CA ALA A 106 5.48 -7.36 1.37
C ALA A 106 5.53 -6.66 2.74
N GLY A 107 4.83 -7.22 3.73
CA GLY A 107 4.71 -6.65 5.07
C GLY A 107 5.96 -6.78 5.94
N ALA A 108 5.93 -6.10 7.10
CA ALA A 108 6.97 -6.17 8.11
C ALA A 108 7.19 -7.62 8.59
N GLY A 109 8.44 -8.05 8.61
CA GLY A 109 8.84 -9.40 9.01
C GLY A 109 8.74 -10.45 7.91
N ALA A 110 8.20 -10.12 6.73
CA ALA A 110 8.15 -11.00 5.57
C ALA A 110 9.40 -10.87 4.67
N GLU A 111 9.62 -11.86 3.81
CA GLU A 111 10.54 -11.75 2.70
C GLU A 111 9.92 -10.88 1.60
N GLY A 112 10.72 -10.03 0.97
CA GLY A 112 10.31 -9.13 -0.10
C GLY A 112 11.25 -7.95 -0.25
N VAL A 113 11.25 -7.33 -1.43
CA VAL A 113 12.05 -6.13 -1.68
C VAL A 113 11.49 -4.98 -0.85
N LEU A 114 12.35 -4.37 -0.03
CA LEU A 114 12.01 -3.28 0.89
C LEU A 114 10.83 -3.61 1.83
N ALA A 115 10.59 -4.90 2.16
CA ALA A 115 9.48 -5.36 2.96
C ALA A 115 9.40 -4.63 4.32
N HIS A 116 8.25 -4.02 4.61
CA HIS A 116 7.95 -3.31 5.86
C HIS A 116 6.44 -3.07 6.00
N THR A 117 6.01 -2.39 7.04
CA THR A 117 4.63 -1.89 7.18
C THR A 117 4.69 -0.50 7.80
N TYR A 118 4.44 0.55 7.02
CA TYR A 118 4.47 1.99 7.33
C TYR A 118 5.82 2.54 7.79
N LEU A 119 6.46 1.94 8.79
CA LEU A 119 7.71 2.44 9.40
C LEU A 119 8.79 1.37 9.31
N PRO A 120 9.67 1.42 8.28
CA PRO A 120 10.53 0.30 7.89
C PRO A 120 11.55 -0.15 8.95
N ASN A 121 11.97 0.73 9.85
CA ASN A 121 12.97 0.41 10.86
C ASN A 121 12.41 0.42 12.29
N SER A 122 11.14 0.73 12.45
CA SER A 122 10.52 0.86 13.78
C SER A 122 9.46 -0.22 14.05
N ILE A 123 8.76 -0.70 13.01
CA ILE A 123 7.76 -1.77 13.11
C ILE A 123 8.39 -3.06 12.59
N THR A 124 8.47 -4.08 13.44
CA THR A 124 9.05 -5.38 13.11
C THR A 124 8.01 -6.43 12.72
N SER A 125 6.76 -6.28 13.20
CA SER A 125 5.64 -7.13 12.85
C SER A 125 4.31 -6.41 13.02
N VAL A 126 3.37 -6.67 12.11
CA VAL A 126 1.96 -6.32 12.25
C VAL A 126 1.14 -7.57 12.05
N GLN A 127 0.23 -7.83 12.99
CA GLN A 127 -0.71 -8.94 12.88
C GLN A 127 -2.13 -8.46 13.10
N VAL A 128 -3.08 -9.06 12.40
CA VAL A 128 -4.50 -8.87 12.65
C VAL A 128 -5.13 -10.23 12.91
N ASN A 129 -5.73 -10.40 14.09
CA ASN A 129 -6.30 -11.67 14.56
C ASN A 129 -5.29 -12.82 14.61
N GLY A 130 -4.00 -12.51 14.76
CA GLY A 130 -2.90 -13.46 14.81
C GLY A 130 -2.26 -13.80 13.47
N GLU A 131 -2.80 -13.29 12.36
CA GLU A 131 -2.24 -13.48 11.03
C GLU A 131 -1.42 -12.26 10.59
N PRO A 132 -0.28 -12.43 9.90
CA PRO A 132 0.51 -11.33 9.37
C PRO A 132 -0.33 -10.41 8.48
N ALA A 133 -0.11 -9.09 8.62
CA ALA A 133 -0.83 -8.08 7.85
C ALA A 133 0.14 -7.09 7.20
N SER A 134 0.20 -7.14 5.86
CA SER A 134 0.85 -6.12 5.03
C SER A 134 -0.03 -4.88 4.86
N GLU A 135 0.50 -3.82 4.29
CA GLU A 135 -0.28 -2.64 3.91
C GLU A 135 -1.38 -3.01 2.91
N GLY A 136 -1.07 -3.92 1.97
CA GLY A 136 -2.06 -4.46 1.05
C GLY A 136 -3.20 -5.17 1.77
N TRP A 137 -2.89 -5.97 2.79
CA TRP A 137 -3.88 -6.64 3.63
C TRP A 137 -4.78 -5.62 4.36
N LEU A 138 -4.18 -4.63 5.03
CA LEU A 138 -4.92 -3.60 5.78
C LEU A 138 -5.85 -2.80 4.87
N ASN A 139 -5.35 -2.38 3.72
CA ASN A 139 -6.09 -1.60 2.74
C ASN A 139 -7.19 -2.40 2.05
N ALA A 140 -6.98 -3.70 1.81
CA ALA A 140 -8.02 -4.59 1.28
C ALA A 140 -9.21 -4.72 2.24
N ARG A 141 -8.97 -4.78 3.56
CA ARG A 141 -10.07 -4.79 4.56
C ARG A 141 -10.88 -3.50 4.54
N VAL A 142 -10.21 -2.34 4.37
CA VAL A 142 -10.91 -1.06 4.19
C VAL A 142 -11.76 -1.09 2.91
N ALA A 143 -11.18 -1.57 1.80
CA ALA A 143 -11.91 -1.67 0.53
C ALA A 143 -13.16 -2.55 0.64
N GLU A 144 -13.04 -3.71 1.28
CA GLU A 144 -14.17 -4.62 1.54
C GLU A 144 -15.28 -3.99 2.37
N GLN A 145 -14.95 -3.15 3.36
CA GLN A 145 -15.94 -2.43 4.16
C GLN A 145 -16.79 -1.50 3.29
N TYR A 146 -16.23 -0.96 2.20
CA TYR A 146 -16.95 -0.15 1.22
C TYR A 146 -17.55 -0.97 0.06
N GLY A 147 -17.40 -2.29 0.06
CA GLY A 147 -17.86 -3.17 -1.01
C GLY A 147 -17.10 -2.98 -2.33
N VAL A 148 -15.86 -2.47 -2.25
CA VAL A 148 -14.99 -2.22 -3.41
C VAL A 148 -13.98 -3.36 -3.53
N PRO A 149 -14.00 -4.17 -4.60
CA PRO A 149 -13.04 -5.24 -4.79
C PRO A 149 -11.64 -4.68 -5.11
N VAL A 150 -10.60 -5.35 -4.60
CA VAL A 150 -9.23 -5.19 -5.11
C VAL A 150 -9.14 -5.96 -6.42
N ILE A 151 -8.78 -5.28 -7.52
CA ILE A 151 -8.82 -5.85 -8.87
C ILE A 151 -7.45 -6.07 -9.48
N LEU A 152 -6.44 -5.31 -9.07
CA LEU A 152 -5.06 -5.40 -9.57
C LEU A 152 -4.08 -5.15 -8.43
N ILE A 153 -2.98 -5.89 -8.39
CA ILE A 153 -1.85 -5.65 -7.50
C ILE A 153 -0.57 -5.77 -8.30
N THR A 154 0.33 -4.79 -8.19
CA THR A 154 1.68 -4.85 -8.76
C THR A 154 2.73 -4.68 -7.68
N GLY A 155 3.83 -5.41 -7.78
CA GLY A 155 4.94 -5.40 -6.83
C GLY A 155 6.04 -6.37 -7.24
N ASP A 156 6.80 -6.88 -6.28
CA ASP A 156 7.67 -8.03 -6.54
C ASP A 156 6.87 -9.36 -6.54
N ASP A 157 7.53 -10.46 -6.86
CA ASP A 157 6.90 -11.79 -6.92
C ASP A 157 6.36 -12.26 -5.56
N LEU A 158 7.00 -11.89 -4.45
CA LEU A 158 6.55 -12.24 -3.11
C LEU A 158 5.33 -11.43 -2.68
N THR A 159 5.28 -10.14 -3.03
CA THR A 159 4.07 -9.30 -2.88
C THR A 159 2.88 -9.88 -3.64
N CYS A 160 3.12 -10.33 -4.89
CA CYS A 160 2.07 -10.97 -5.68
C CYS A 160 1.60 -12.30 -5.06
N THR A 161 2.49 -13.03 -4.38
CA THR A 161 2.15 -14.26 -3.66
C THR A 161 1.33 -13.96 -2.40
N ASP A 162 1.73 -12.94 -1.59
CA ASP A 162 0.99 -12.47 -0.41
C ASP A 162 -0.43 -12.03 -0.76
N ALA A 163 -0.60 -11.39 -1.92
CA ALA A 163 -1.89 -10.93 -2.43
C ALA A 163 -2.96 -12.02 -2.49
N ALA A 164 -2.58 -13.27 -2.75
CA ALA A 164 -3.52 -14.39 -2.78
C ALA A 164 -4.19 -14.65 -1.42
N GLY A 165 -3.57 -14.23 -0.32
CA GLY A 165 -4.12 -14.37 1.04
C GLY A 165 -5.20 -13.33 1.37
N TYR A 166 -5.20 -12.15 0.71
CA TYR A 166 -6.14 -11.08 1.06
C TYR A 166 -6.98 -10.56 -0.12
N ALA A 167 -6.59 -10.83 -1.35
CA ALA A 167 -7.31 -10.45 -2.57
C ALA A 167 -7.22 -11.55 -3.64
N PRO A 168 -7.73 -12.77 -3.38
CA PRO A 168 -7.51 -13.94 -4.25
C PRO A 168 -8.10 -13.80 -5.66
N ALA A 169 -9.04 -12.90 -5.87
CA ALA A 169 -9.62 -12.62 -7.17
C ALA A 169 -8.83 -11.57 -7.99
N ALA A 170 -7.95 -10.81 -7.34
CA ALA A 170 -7.20 -9.76 -8.01
C ALA A 170 -6.21 -10.34 -9.03
N GLN A 171 -6.05 -9.62 -10.15
CA GLN A 171 -4.95 -9.89 -11.07
C GLN A 171 -3.64 -9.37 -10.47
N THR A 172 -2.52 -10.04 -10.72
CA THR A 172 -1.21 -9.63 -10.22
C THR A 172 -0.18 -9.45 -11.33
N VAL A 173 0.75 -8.49 -11.16
CA VAL A 173 1.89 -8.28 -12.06
C VAL A 173 3.16 -8.16 -11.25
N ALA A 174 4.04 -9.15 -11.35
CA ALA A 174 5.37 -9.07 -10.77
C ALA A 174 6.30 -8.28 -11.70
N VAL A 175 6.67 -7.06 -11.30
CA VAL A 175 7.57 -6.19 -12.08
C VAL A 175 9.05 -6.50 -11.83
N LYS A 176 9.35 -7.22 -10.76
CA LYS A 176 10.69 -7.69 -10.38
C LYS A 176 10.58 -8.98 -9.58
N LYS A 177 11.68 -9.74 -9.54
CA LYS A 177 11.79 -10.96 -8.73
C LYS A 177 12.73 -10.70 -7.56
N CYS A 178 12.23 -10.90 -6.35
CA CYS A 178 13.00 -10.72 -5.12
C CYS A 178 14.17 -11.72 -5.05
N ILE A 179 15.34 -11.23 -4.67
CA ILE A 179 16.52 -12.03 -4.29
C ILE A 179 16.80 -11.83 -2.81
N SER A 180 16.60 -10.61 -2.30
CA SER A 180 16.71 -10.25 -0.89
C SER A 180 15.99 -8.92 -0.67
N ARG A 181 15.94 -8.45 0.58
CA ARG A 181 15.33 -7.16 0.92
C ARG A 181 15.85 -5.98 0.08
N TYR A 182 17.08 -6.05 -0.43
CA TYR A 182 17.75 -4.97 -1.14
C TYR A 182 18.30 -5.37 -2.51
N ALA A 183 17.86 -6.51 -3.05
CA ALA A 183 18.27 -6.98 -4.37
C ALA A 183 17.13 -7.68 -5.10
N ALA A 184 16.99 -7.40 -6.38
CA ALA A 184 15.99 -8.02 -7.24
C ALA A 184 16.50 -8.20 -8.67
N ILE A 185 15.92 -9.15 -9.38
CA ILE A 185 16.02 -9.24 -10.83
C ILE A 185 14.91 -8.34 -11.39
N CYS A 186 15.30 -7.13 -11.83
CA CYS A 186 14.37 -6.16 -12.39
C CYS A 186 14.16 -6.38 -13.88
N ARG A 187 12.94 -6.16 -14.32
CA ARG A 187 12.58 -6.17 -15.74
C ARG A 187 12.70 -4.74 -16.31
N PRO A 188 12.97 -4.59 -17.61
CA PRO A 188 12.98 -3.27 -18.25
C PRO A 188 11.62 -2.55 -18.08
N PRO A 189 11.60 -1.20 -17.82
CA PRO A 189 10.36 -0.47 -17.59
C PRO A 189 9.34 -0.56 -18.74
N THR A 190 9.80 -0.66 -19.98
CA THR A 190 8.90 -0.83 -21.14
C THR A 190 8.16 -2.17 -21.12
N ALA A 191 8.82 -3.25 -20.67
CA ALA A 191 8.20 -4.56 -20.58
C ALA A 191 7.21 -4.65 -19.41
N THR A 192 7.55 -4.07 -18.27
CA THR A 192 6.64 -4.05 -17.10
C THR A 192 5.42 -3.16 -17.36
N ALA A 193 5.59 -2.01 -18.02
CA ALA A 193 4.48 -1.15 -18.39
C ALA A 193 3.50 -1.86 -19.35
N GLU A 194 3.99 -2.61 -20.32
CA GLU A 194 3.11 -3.37 -21.24
C GLU A 194 2.32 -4.45 -20.50
N ASP A 195 2.96 -5.18 -19.58
CA ASP A 195 2.28 -6.19 -18.76
C ASP A 195 1.24 -5.55 -17.84
N ILE A 196 1.60 -4.46 -17.14
CA ILE A 196 0.67 -3.74 -16.26
C ILE A 196 -0.55 -3.27 -17.05
N ARG A 197 -0.33 -2.64 -18.22
CA ARG A 197 -1.42 -2.18 -19.09
C ARG A 197 -2.34 -3.34 -19.51
N THR A 198 -1.74 -4.42 -19.99
CA THR A 198 -2.49 -5.58 -20.48
C THR A 198 -3.32 -6.24 -19.38
N VAL A 199 -2.73 -6.39 -18.19
CA VAL A 199 -3.39 -7.01 -17.05
C VAL A 199 -4.43 -6.07 -16.44
N ALA A 200 -4.17 -4.76 -16.35
CA ALA A 200 -5.14 -3.76 -15.89
C ALA A 200 -6.41 -3.73 -16.77
N ALA A 201 -6.24 -3.82 -18.11
CA ALA A 201 -7.38 -3.91 -19.01
C ALA A 201 -8.29 -5.12 -18.72
N LYS A 202 -7.67 -6.28 -18.44
CA LYS A 202 -8.42 -7.49 -18.05
C LYS A 202 -9.05 -7.37 -16.66
N ALA A 203 -8.31 -6.79 -15.72
CA ALA A 203 -8.75 -6.59 -14.33
C ALA A 203 -9.98 -5.69 -14.22
N THR A 204 -10.21 -4.80 -15.18
CA THR A 204 -11.38 -3.92 -15.22
C THR A 204 -12.69 -4.70 -15.14
N ALA A 205 -12.77 -5.91 -15.70
CA ALA A 205 -13.96 -6.77 -15.61
C ALA A 205 -14.28 -7.24 -14.18
N LEU A 206 -13.32 -7.15 -13.25
CA LEU A 206 -13.50 -7.49 -11.83
C LEU A 206 -14.05 -6.33 -11.00
N ALA A 207 -14.13 -5.11 -11.57
CA ALA A 207 -14.62 -3.92 -10.89
C ALA A 207 -16.15 -3.94 -10.77
N VAL A 208 -16.63 -4.91 -9.99
CA VAL A 208 -18.05 -5.11 -9.69
C VAL A 208 -18.24 -5.02 -8.18
N ARG A 209 -18.85 -3.92 -7.74
CA ARG A 209 -19.10 -3.68 -6.31
C ARG A 209 -19.84 -4.84 -5.67
N GLN A 210 -19.41 -5.16 -4.48
CA GLN A 210 -20.00 -6.18 -3.63
C GLN A 210 -20.82 -5.51 -2.52
N PRO A 211 -21.74 -6.23 -1.87
CA PRO A 211 -22.27 -5.74 -0.60
C PRO A 211 -21.13 -5.42 0.37
N PRO A 212 -21.18 -4.29 1.09
CA PRO A 212 -20.19 -3.96 2.10
C PRO A 212 -19.99 -5.10 3.08
N ALA A 213 -18.73 -5.39 3.44
CA ALA A 213 -18.44 -6.41 4.42
C ALA A 213 -19.11 -6.09 5.75
N ARG A 214 -19.62 -7.11 6.43
CA ARG A 214 -20.17 -6.94 7.78
C ARG A 214 -19.08 -6.53 8.74
N ALA A 215 -19.44 -5.76 9.77
CA ALA A 215 -18.56 -5.45 10.88
C ALA A 215 -17.87 -6.74 11.40
N SER A 216 -16.56 -6.66 11.56
CA SER A 216 -15.73 -7.76 12.03
C SER A 216 -14.85 -7.25 13.16
N THR A 217 -14.48 -8.13 14.10
CA THR A 217 -13.53 -7.73 15.13
C THR A 217 -12.11 -7.85 14.59
N TYR A 218 -11.39 -6.74 14.58
CA TYR A 218 -9.97 -6.65 14.26
C TYR A 218 -9.18 -6.49 15.56
N ARG A 219 -8.41 -7.49 15.94
CA ARG A 219 -7.41 -7.40 17.00
C ARG A 219 -6.07 -7.17 16.32
N VAL A 220 -5.57 -5.94 16.39
CA VAL A 220 -4.31 -5.54 15.76
C VAL A 220 -3.20 -5.60 16.79
N THR A 221 -2.16 -6.36 16.49
CA THR A 221 -0.95 -6.46 17.31
C THR A 221 0.21 -5.88 16.50
N VAL A 222 0.94 -4.92 17.10
CA VAL A 222 2.10 -4.28 16.49
C VAL A 222 3.32 -4.55 17.36
N GLU A 223 4.34 -5.18 16.80
CA GLU A 223 5.65 -5.30 17.41
C GLU A 223 6.58 -4.23 16.84
N VAL A 224 7.29 -3.56 17.74
CA VAL A 224 8.23 -2.48 17.41
C VAL A 224 9.66 -2.84 17.80
N ASP A 225 10.64 -2.14 17.23
CA ASP A 225 12.05 -2.45 17.44
C ASP A 225 12.52 -2.16 18.87
N ALA A 226 11.95 -1.14 19.52
CA ALA A 226 12.43 -0.69 20.84
C ALA A 226 11.28 -0.41 21.83
N ALA A 227 11.58 -0.57 23.12
CA ALA A 227 10.60 -0.45 24.21
C ALA A 227 9.95 0.94 24.32
N GLN A 228 10.69 2.02 24.05
CA GLN A 228 10.16 3.39 24.08
C GLN A 228 9.11 3.62 23.00
N LEU A 229 9.21 2.95 21.85
CA LEU A 229 8.23 3.04 20.77
C LEU A 229 6.89 2.43 21.19
N ALA A 230 6.93 1.29 21.91
CA ALA A 230 5.72 0.68 22.48
C ALA A 230 5.09 1.54 23.59
N LEU A 231 5.93 2.23 24.40
CA LEU A 231 5.43 3.17 25.41
C LEU A 231 4.73 4.37 24.77
N ALA A 232 5.32 4.94 23.71
CA ALA A 232 4.73 6.05 22.97
C ALA A 232 3.41 5.65 22.29
N ALA A 233 3.37 4.49 21.64
CA ALA A 233 2.17 3.96 20.99
C ALA A 233 1.02 3.73 21.99
N ALA A 234 1.32 3.27 23.20
CA ALA A 234 0.33 3.01 24.25
C ALA A 234 -0.29 4.28 24.87
N ILE A 235 0.17 5.48 24.49
CA ILE A 235 -0.48 6.76 24.88
C ILE A 235 -1.80 6.94 24.10
N VAL A 236 -1.94 6.29 22.94
CA VAL A 236 -3.18 6.36 22.14
C VAL A 236 -4.33 5.68 22.92
N PRO A 237 -5.45 6.37 23.15
CA PRO A 237 -6.59 5.77 23.83
C PRO A 237 -7.05 4.48 23.16
N GLY A 238 -7.23 3.41 23.96
CA GLY A 238 -7.63 2.09 23.46
C GLY A 238 -6.48 1.21 22.94
N VAL A 239 -5.24 1.71 22.99
CA VAL A 239 -4.04 0.93 22.69
C VAL A 239 -3.39 0.46 23.99
N GLU A 240 -3.22 -0.84 24.15
CA GLU A 240 -2.64 -1.46 25.34
C GLU A 240 -1.24 -2.01 25.03
N ARG A 241 -0.31 -1.81 25.96
CA ARG A 241 1.00 -2.44 25.90
C ARG A 241 0.92 -3.85 26.45
N THR A 242 1.02 -4.85 25.59
CA THR A 242 0.92 -6.27 25.94
C THR A 242 2.27 -6.97 26.13
N GLY A 243 3.36 -6.32 25.72
CA GLY A 243 4.74 -6.80 25.87
C GLY A 243 5.74 -5.66 25.98
N VAL A 244 7.03 -6.00 26.11
CA VAL A 244 8.11 -4.98 26.19
C VAL A 244 8.12 -4.11 24.94
N ARG A 245 7.91 -4.73 23.77
CA ARG A 245 7.94 -4.10 22.43
C ARG A 245 6.65 -4.32 21.65
N THR A 246 5.55 -4.62 22.32
CA THR A 246 4.30 -5.01 21.67
C THR A 246 3.15 -4.19 22.21
N VAL A 247 2.34 -3.67 21.30
CA VAL A 247 1.05 -3.05 21.61
C VAL A 247 -0.08 -3.75 20.87
N GLU A 248 -1.28 -3.70 21.45
CA GLU A 248 -2.50 -4.27 20.87
C GLU A 248 -3.64 -3.26 20.99
N TYR A 249 -4.51 -3.25 19.98
CA TYR A 249 -5.80 -2.57 20.05
C TYR A 249 -6.87 -3.34 19.28
N ARG A 250 -8.13 -2.98 19.51
CA ARG A 250 -9.28 -3.63 18.87
C ARG A 250 -10.15 -2.61 18.17
N SER A 251 -10.73 -3.02 17.05
CA SER A 251 -11.72 -2.26 16.31
C SER A 251 -12.79 -3.18 15.77
N THR A 252 -13.98 -2.66 15.51
CA THR A 252 -15.09 -3.38 14.88
C THR A 252 -15.28 -3.00 13.42
N GLU A 253 -14.55 -1.99 12.94
CA GLU A 253 -14.59 -1.51 11.56
C GLU A 253 -13.18 -1.33 11.00
N ALA A 254 -13.00 -1.65 9.72
CA ALA A 254 -11.68 -1.52 9.06
C ALA A 254 -11.24 -0.04 8.95
N THR A 255 -12.18 0.89 8.81
CA THR A 255 -11.88 2.33 8.82
C THR A 255 -11.35 2.81 10.16
N GLU A 256 -11.92 2.34 11.27
CA GLU A 256 -11.40 2.63 12.61
C GLU A 256 -10.04 1.94 12.84
N MET A 257 -9.91 0.70 12.39
CA MET A 257 -8.66 -0.06 12.44
C MET A 257 -7.51 0.73 11.81
N ILE A 258 -7.69 1.22 10.55
CA ILE A 258 -6.62 1.95 9.86
C ILE A 258 -6.36 3.35 10.46
N ARG A 259 -7.38 4.05 10.94
CA ARG A 259 -7.24 5.34 11.64
C ARG A 259 -6.42 5.18 12.92
N CYS A 260 -6.73 4.17 13.73
CA CYS A 260 -5.97 3.85 14.94
C CYS A 260 -4.53 3.46 14.58
N PHE A 261 -4.33 2.61 13.58
CA PHE A 261 -3.01 2.20 13.10
C PHE A 261 -2.15 3.42 12.70
N LYS A 262 -2.70 4.34 11.91
CA LYS A 262 -2.02 5.60 11.54
C LYS A 262 -1.63 6.43 12.76
N THR A 263 -2.50 6.51 13.75
CA THR A 263 -2.22 7.26 14.99
C THR A 263 -1.09 6.59 15.77
N VAL A 264 -1.12 5.27 15.89
CA VAL A 264 -0.04 4.47 16.48
C VAL A 264 1.28 4.72 15.74
N CYS A 265 1.29 4.65 14.41
CA CYS A 265 2.49 4.95 13.60
C CYS A 265 2.99 6.38 13.80
N THR A 266 2.08 7.36 13.95
CA THR A 266 2.47 8.75 14.23
C THR A 266 3.17 8.87 15.58
N MET A 267 2.67 8.20 16.62
CA MET A 267 3.28 8.19 17.95
C MET A 267 4.64 7.48 17.96
N ILE A 268 4.75 6.35 17.25
CA ILE A 268 6.01 5.63 17.07
C ILE A 268 7.03 6.54 16.36
N SER A 269 6.65 7.15 15.23
CA SER A 269 7.53 8.03 14.46
C SER A 269 7.99 9.24 15.28
N ALA A 270 7.13 9.82 16.13
CA ALA A 270 7.47 10.93 17.00
C ALA A 270 8.42 10.54 18.15
N ALA A 271 8.50 9.26 18.49
CA ALA A 271 9.37 8.72 19.53
C ALA A 271 10.63 8.03 18.99
N THR A 272 10.81 8.02 17.67
CA THR A 272 11.99 7.48 16.99
C THR A 272 13.09 8.54 17.02
N GLU A 273 14.25 8.19 17.60
CA GLU A 273 15.43 9.04 17.63
C GLU A 273 16.39 8.67 16.51
N ALA A 274 16.89 9.66 15.77
CA ALA A 274 17.67 9.43 14.54
C ALA A 274 18.92 8.55 14.76
N ASP A 275 19.54 8.63 15.93
CA ASP A 275 20.79 7.91 16.24
C ASP A 275 20.55 6.55 16.93
N TYR A 276 19.34 6.27 17.42
CA TYR A 276 19.05 5.06 18.21
C TYR A 276 17.79 4.28 17.75
N GLY A 277 17.13 4.72 16.72
CA GLY A 277 15.91 4.06 16.18
C GLY A 277 14.60 4.43 16.85
#